data_b455cd95c756b891849f53c9ffd59d1d
#
_entry.id   b455cd95c756b891849f53c9ffd59d1d
#
_cell.length_a   1.000
_cell.length_b   1.000
_cell.length_c   1.000
_cell.angle_alpha   90.00
_cell.angle_beta   90.00
_cell.angle_gamma   90.00
#
_symmetry.space_group_name_H-M   'P 1'
#
loop_
_entity.id
_entity.type
_entity.pdbx_description
1 polymer ?
#
loop_
_entity_poly.entity_id
_entity_poly.type
_entity_poly.pdbx_seq_one_letter_code
_entity_poly.pdbx_strand_id
1 'polypeptide(L)'
;MGKIASQMQSSIAISADSEEFQSWWLINASPDLQRQIESTPQLQPRHQPPRNTPIAGVLLTNADIDHALGLLLLRQQEKPLVVYAADETRAALRWIDDVLARFCGIEWRVISADFQSLNDRIFFRAIELPHSVAFQFRDDTSGATALVAPSVGQETEQLRAAIGASELVIFDGTFWSDGELAVVRPGAGSSREMNHLPVSGGSLDLLRQSPARRKIYTHINNTNPILMPGSRERAQLEQARIEIARDGLEIVL
;
A
#
# COMPACT_ATOMS: atom_id res chain seq x y z
N MET A 1 24.14 -19.46 3.46
CA MET A 1 23.28 -18.40 2.93
C MET A 1 21.86 -18.67 3.46
N GLY A 2 21.32 -17.76 4.27
CA GLY A 2 19.93 -17.84 4.72
C GLY A 2 18.99 -17.68 3.53
N LYS A 3 17.96 -18.53 3.42
CA LYS A 3 16.92 -18.33 2.42
C LYS A 3 16.09 -17.11 2.81
N ILE A 4 16.00 -16.13 1.92
CA ILE A 4 15.02 -15.04 2.04
C ILE A 4 13.63 -15.67 1.86
N ALA A 5 12.69 -15.36 2.75
CA ALA A 5 11.30 -15.76 2.57
C ALA A 5 10.74 -15.08 1.33
N SER A 6 9.99 -15.84 0.50
CA SER A 6 9.24 -15.24 -0.61
C SER A 6 8.20 -14.28 -0.03
N GLN A 7 8.09 -13.10 -0.62
CA GLN A 7 7.08 -12.10 -0.29
C GLN A 7 6.21 -11.83 -1.52
N MET A 8 4.92 -11.63 -1.30
CA MET A 8 4.01 -11.14 -2.31
C MET A 8 4.18 -9.63 -2.51
N GLN A 9 3.71 -9.12 -3.65
CA GLN A 9 3.76 -7.69 -3.95
C GLN A 9 2.84 -6.89 -3.03
N SER A 10 3.12 -5.59 -2.87
CA SER A 10 2.47 -4.74 -1.89
C SER A 10 0.97 -4.57 -2.16
N SER A 11 0.14 -5.05 -1.23
CA SER A 11 -1.29 -4.75 -1.15
C SER A 11 -1.68 -4.79 0.32
N ILE A 12 -2.47 -3.83 0.78
CA ILE A 12 -2.85 -3.69 2.19
C ILE A 12 -4.36 -3.68 2.27
N ALA A 13 -4.93 -4.42 3.21
CA ALA A 13 -6.35 -4.41 3.49
C ALA A 13 -6.64 -3.68 4.79
N ILE A 14 -7.66 -2.82 4.81
CA ILE A 14 -8.10 -2.07 5.98
C ILE A 14 -9.60 -2.29 6.22
N SER A 15 -9.97 -2.49 7.47
CA SER A 15 -11.36 -2.56 7.93
C SER A 15 -11.48 -1.98 9.33
N ALA A 16 -12.64 -1.45 9.68
CA ALA A 16 -12.98 -1.04 11.05
C ALA A 16 -14.32 -1.65 11.51
N ASP A 17 -14.86 -2.60 10.76
CA ASP A 17 -16.12 -3.25 11.09
C ASP A 17 -15.93 -4.34 12.15
N SER A 18 -16.98 -4.57 12.95
CA SER A 18 -17.04 -5.69 13.87
C SER A 18 -17.13 -7.02 13.11
N GLU A 19 -16.75 -8.12 13.75
CA GLU A 19 -16.55 -9.45 13.13
C GLU A 19 -17.69 -9.97 12.25
N GLU A 20 -18.94 -9.49 12.43
CA GLU A 20 -20.11 -10.05 11.76
C GLU A 20 -20.35 -9.51 10.33
N PHE A 21 -19.85 -8.32 9.99
CA PHE A 21 -20.07 -7.66 8.70
C PHE A 21 -18.82 -6.94 8.16
N GLN A 22 -17.66 -7.56 8.26
CA GLN A 22 -16.41 -6.94 7.82
C GLN A 22 -16.46 -6.58 6.33
N SER A 23 -16.27 -5.28 6.07
CA SER A 23 -16.07 -4.69 4.76
C SER A 23 -14.64 -4.24 4.64
N TRP A 24 -13.91 -4.75 3.64
CA TRP A 24 -12.49 -4.50 3.46
C TRP A 24 -12.23 -3.55 2.30
N TRP A 25 -11.39 -2.58 2.53
CA TRP A 25 -10.86 -1.71 1.50
C TRP A 25 -9.40 -2.08 1.23
N LEU A 26 -9.06 -2.25 -0.04
CA LEU A 26 -7.68 -2.54 -0.42
C LEU A 26 -6.95 -1.24 -0.75
N ILE A 27 -5.71 -1.11 -0.30
CA ILE A 27 -4.77 -0.13 -0.81
C ILE A 27 -3.87 -0.88 -1.79
N ASN A 28 -3.97 -0.54 -3.06
CA ASN A 28 -3.45 -1.23 -4.21
C ASN A 28 -4.02 -2.66 -4.39
N ALA A 29 -4.01 -3.13 -5.62
CA ALA A 29 -4.41 -4.47 -6.03
C ALA A 29 -3.28 -5.09 -6.85
N SER A 30 -2.40 -5.81 -6.18
CA SER A 30 -1.20 -6.39 -6.80
C SER A 30 -1.54 -7.57 -7.72
N PRO A 31 -0.64 -7.98 -8.62
CA PRO A 31 -0.78 -9.21 -9.40
C PRO A 31 -0.93 -10.47 -8.53
N ASP A 32 -0.44 -10.45 -7.29
CA ASP A 32 -0.56 -11.55 -6.32
C ASP A 32 -1.91 -11.59 -5.59
N LEU A 33 -2.86 -10.70 -5.92
CA LEU A 33 -4.10 -10.49 -5.17
C LEU A 33 -4.90 -11.78 -4.96
N GLN A 34 -4.95 -12.67 -5.95
CA GLN A 34 -5.64 -13.94 -5.79
C GLN A 34 -5.04 -14.76 -4.63
N ARG A 35 -3.72 -14.88 -4.61
CA ARG A 35 -3.00 -15.61 -3.55
C ARG A 35 -3.16 -14.90 -2.20
N GLN A 36 -3.17 -13.57 -2.19
CA GLN A 36 -3.38 -12.77 -1.00
C GLN A 36 -4.78 -13.02 -0.41
N ILE A 37 -5.83 -13.05 -1.24
CA ILE A 37 -7.20 -13.40 -0.81
C ILE A 37 -7.26 -14.86 -0.30
N GLU A 38 -6.68 -15.82 -1.03
CA GLU A 38 -6.68 -17.23 -0.64
C GLU A 38 -5.98 -17.47 0.70
N SER A 39 -4.92 -16.73 1.00
CA SER A 39 -4.16 -16.85 2.25
C SER A 39 -4.72 -16.04 3.42
N THR A 40 -5.74 -15.19 3.19
CA THR A 40 -6.34 -14.29 4.18
C THR A 40 -7.82 -14.62 4.37
N PRO A 41 -8.19 -15.44 5.38
CA PRO A 41 -9.57 -15.89 5.57
C PRO A 41 -10.60 -14.76 5.60
N GLN A 42 -10.24 -13.59 6.13
CA GLN A 42 -11.11 -12.43 6.25
C GLN A 42 -11.47 -11.81 4.88
N LEU A 43 -10.67 -12.05 3.85
CA LEU A 43 -10.89 -11.57 2.49
C LEU A 43 -11.60 -12.59 1.59
N GLN A 44 -11.81 -13.82 2.08
CA GLN A 44 -12.45 -14.87 1.30
C GLN A 44 -13.96 -14.63 1.19
N PRO A 45 -14.59 -15.08 0.09
CA PRO A 45 -16.04 -15.03 -0.07
C PRO A 45 -16.75 -15.79 1.05
N ARG A 46 -17.89 -15.29 1.49
CA ARG A 46 -18.75 -15.96 2.46
C ARG A 46 -19.59 -17.03 1.77
N HIS A 47 -20.15 -17.98 2.56
CA HIS A 47 -20.98 -19.05 2.02
C HIS A 47 -22.27 -18.55 1.32
N GLN A 48 -22.82 -17.42 1.74
CA GLN A 48 -24.04 -16.84 1.19
C GLN A 48 -23.96 -15.29 1.12
N PRO A 49 -24.52 -14.67 0.08
CA PRO A 49 -25.00 -15.25 -1.18
C PRO A 49 -23.83 -15.77 -2.06
N PRO A 50 -24.08 -16.63 -3.07
CA PRO A 50 -23.06 -16.99 -4.05
C PRO A 50 -22.48 -15.73 -4.73
N ARG A 51 -21.19 -15.77 -5.10
CA ARG A 51 -20.48 -14.63 -5.75
C ARG A 51 -20.42 -13.34 -4.93
N ASN A 52 -20.36 -13.46 -3.62
CA ASN A 52 -20.09 -12.31 -2.77
C ASN A 52 -18.58 -12.10 -2.62
N THR A 53 -18.22 -10.92 -2.15
CA THR A 53 -16.86 -10.59 -1.70
C THR A 53 -16.95 -9.64 -0.51
N PRO A 54 -16.09 -9.78 0.49
CA PRO A 54 -15.98 -8.80 1.56
C PRO A 54 -15.22 -7.54 1.13
N ILE A 55 -14.63 -7.51 -0.09
CA ILE A 55 -13.89 -6.36 -0.59
C ILE A 55 -14.88 -5.32 -1.12
N ALA A 56 -14.95 -4.19 -0.45
CA ALA A 56 -15.84 -3.08 -0.78
C ALA A 56 -15.30 -2.20 -1.92
N GLY A 57 -13.97 -2.13 -2.05
CA GLY A 57 -13.34 -1.36 -3.11
C GLY A 57 -11.83 -1.26 -2.93
N VAL A 58 -11.20 -0.45 -3.79
CA VAL A 58 -9.76 -0.29 -3.87
C VAL A 58 -9.39 1.20 -3.89
N LEU A 59 -8.32 1.56 -3.17
CA LEU A 59 -7.66 2.86 -3.26
C LEU A 59 -6.32 2.65 -3.99
N LEU A 60 -6.10 3.30 -5.12
CA LEU A 60 -4.87 3.16 -5.89
C LEU A 60 -3.92 4.31 -5.60
N THR A 61 -2.67 3.99 -5.29
CA THR A 61 -1.63 5.00 -5.08
C THR A 61 -1.05 5.54 -6.38
N ASN A 62 -0.99 4.70 -7.43
CA ASN A 62 -0.59 5.05 -8.79
C ASN A 62 -1.07 3.97 -9.78
N ALA A 63 -0.64 4.05 -11.05
CA ALA A 63 -1.03 3.14 -12.13
C ALA A 63 -0.01 2.02 -12.40
N ASP A 64 0.97 1.81 -11.54
CA ASP A 64 1.98 0.78 -11.75
C ASP A 64 1.35 -0.62 -11.75
N ILE A 65 1.95 -1.53 -12.52
CA ILE A 65 1.40 -2.88 -12.72
C ILE A 65 1.26 -3.63 -11.40
N ASP A 66 2.25 -3.50 -10.54
CA ASP A 66 2.27 -4.14 -9.21
C ASP A 66 1.27 -3.50 -8.23
N HIS A 67 0.68 -2.35 -8.56
CA HIS A 67 -0.36 -1.69 -7.78
C HIS A 67 -1.78 -1.87 -8.33
N ALA A 68 -1.93 -2.11 -9.63
CA ALA A 68 -3.23 -2.01 -10.28
C ALA A 68 -3.69 -3.28 -11.02
N LEU A 69 -2.78 -4.18 -11.43
CA LEU A 69 -3.14 -5.32 -12.28
C LEU A 69 -4.14 -6.28 -11.61
N GLY A 70 -4.10 -6.38 -10.29
CA GLY A 70 -5.02 -7.20 -9.50
C GLY A 70 -6.49 -6.77 -9.59
N LEU A 71 -6.80 -5.55 -10.06
CA LEU A 71 -8.18 -5.14 -10.33
C LEU A 71 -8.90 -6.12 -11.26
N LEU A 72 -8.20 -6.70 -12.24
CA LEU A 72 -8.76 -7.70 -13.16
C LEU A 72 -9.22 -8.99 -12.45
N LEU A 73 -8.68 -9.29 -11.28
CA LEU A 73 -9.03 -10.46 -10.49
C LEU A 73 -10.34 -10.24 -9.70
N LEU A 74 -10.78 -8.99 -9.53
CA LEU A 74 -12.02 -8.61 -8.86
C LEU A 74 -13.25 -8.58 -9.79
N ARG A 75 -13.12 -9.11 -11.00
CA ARG A 75 -14.14 -9.08 -12.08
C ARG A 75 -15.47 -9.77 -11.77
N GLN A 76 -15.55 -10.57 -10.72
CA GLN A 76 -16.73 -11.39 -10.42
C GLN A 76 -17.73 -10.73 -9.46
N GLN A 77 -17.60 -9.45 -9.20
CA GLN A 77 -18.53 -8.70 -8.36
C GLN A 77 -19.89 -8.50 -9.08
N GLU A 78 -20.98 -8.48 -8.32
CA GLU A 78 -22.32 -8.21 -8.86
C GLU A 78 -22.53 -6.71 -9.15
N LYS A 79 -21.85 -5.85 -8.42
CA LYS A 79 -21.88 -4.37 -8.57
C LYS A 79 -20.58 -3.89 -9.18
N PRO A 80 -20.55 -2.70 -9.78
CA PRO A 80 -19.29 -2.08 -10.21
C PRO A 80 -18.27 -2.03 -9.09
N LEU A 81 -17.02 -2.36 -9.41
CA LEU A 81 -15.91 -2.26 -8.48
C LEU A 81 -15.65 -0.78 -8.16
N VAL A 82 -15.77 -0.40 -6.91
CA VAL A 82 -15.45 0.97 -6.47
C VAL A 82 -13.95 1.15 -6.43
N VAL A 83 -13.42 2.14 -7.15
CA VAL A 83 -11.99 2.44 -7.17
C VAL A 83 -11.77 3.94 -6.95
N TYR A 84 -11.06 4.28 -5.89
CA TYR A 84 -10.56 5.63 -5.63
C TYR A 84 -9.18 5.81 -6.26
N ALA A 85 -9.01 6.82 -7.08
CA ALA A 85 -7.73 7.13 -7.74
C ALA A 85 -7.65 8.61 -8.13
N ALA A 86 -6.42 9.09 -8.34
CA ALA A 86 -6.18 10.36 -9.02
C ALA A 86 -6.60 10.26 -10.50
N ASP A 87 -6.95 11.39 -11.11
CA ASP A 87 -7.37 11.43 -12.52
C ASP A 87 -6.29 10.91 -13.47
N GLU A 88 -5.03 11.19 -13.18
CA GLU A 88 -3.88 10.69 -13.93
C GLU A 88 -3.79 9.17 -13.87
N THR A 89 -3.95 8.58 -12.67
CA THR A 89 -3.97 7.12 -12.47
C THR A 89 -5.14 6.49 -13.24
N ARG A 90 -6.33 7.07 -13.14
CA ARG A 90 -7.50 6.62 -13.89
C ARG A 90 -7.26 6.67 -15.41
N ALA A 91 -6.68 7.77 -15.91
CA ALA A 91 -6.38 7.92 -17.33
C ALA A 91 -5.40 6.85 -17.85
N ALA A 92 -4.37 6.52 -17.08
CA ALA A 92 -3.40 5.48 -17.40
C ALA A 92 -4.00 4.06 -17.39
N LEU A 93 -5.06 3.82 -16.60
CA LEU A 93 -5.71 2.52 -16.42
C LEU A 93 -6.97 2.33 -17.30
N ARG A 94 -7.22 3.18 -18.29
CA ARG A 94 -8.39 3.05 -19.20
C ARG A 94 -8.52 1.66 -19.81
N TRP A 95 -7.41 1.01 -20.12
CA TRP A 95 -7.40 -0.33 -20.68
C TRP A 95 -7.97 -1.39 -19.70
N ILE A 96 -7.76 -1.23 -18.40
CA ILE A 96 -8.38 -2.10 -17.36
C ILE A 96 -9.89 -1.85 -17.34
N ASP A 97 -10.31 -0.60 -17.40
CA ASP A 97 -11.73 -0.20 -17.43
C ASP A 97 -12.43 -0.83 -18.63
N ASP A 98 -11.84 -0.72 -19.83
CA ASP A 98 -12.35 -1.34 -21.05
C ASP A 98 -12.50 -2.88 -20.94
N VAL A 99 -11.58 -3.53 -20.24
CA VAL A 99 -11.67 -4.97 -20.00
C VAL A 99 -12.78 -5.29 -19.00
N LEU A 100 -12.81 -4.61 -17.84
CA LEU A 100 -13.77 -4.86 -16.75
C LEU A 100 -15.19 -4.47 -17.10
N ALA A 101 -15.40 -3.55 -18.04
CA ALA A 101 -16.74 -3.18 -18.54
C ALA A 101 -17.54 -4.38 -19.08
N ARG A 102 -16.86 -5.48 -19.46
CA ARG A 102 -17.50 -6.73 -19.91
C ARG A 102 -17.95 -7.64 -18.76
N PHE A 103 -17.63 -7.28 -17.51
CA PHE A 103 -17.90 -8.07 -16.30
C PHE A 103 -18.69 -7.26 -15.30
N CYS A 104 -18.02 -6.64 -14.33
CA CYS A 104 -18.67 -5.81 -13.31
C CYS A 104 -18.60 -4.31 -13.60
N GLY A 105 -17.65 -3.87 -14.44
CA GLY A 105 -17.31 -2.46 -14.62
C GLY A 105 -16.58 -1.86 -13.40
N ILE A 106 -16.18 -0.60 -13.52
CA ILE A 106 -15.56 0.18 -12.45
C ILE A 106 -16.37 1.44 -12.17
N GLU A 107 -16.63 1.70 -10.90
CA GLU A 107 -17.11 2.99 -10.41
C GLU A 107 -15.90 3.78 -9.90
N TRP A 108 -15.37 4.66 -10.74
CA TRP A 108 -14.28 5.53 -10.37
C TRP A 108 -14.74 6.66 -9.44
N ARG A 109 -14.03 6.84 -8.35
CA ARG A 109 -14.24 7.91 -7.39
C ARG A 109 -12.99 8.77 -7.25
N VAL A 110 -13.19 10.08 -7.15
CA VAL A 110 -12.11 11.05 -6.99
C VAL A 110 -11.60 11.01 -5.56
N ILE A 111 -10.29 11.12 -5.40
CA ILE A 111 -9.63 11.31 -4.11
C ILE A 111 -9.57 12.80 -3.76
N SER A 112 -9.48 13.12 -2.47
CA SER A 112 -9.40 14.49 -1.97
C SER A 112 -8.30 14.65 -0.93
N ALA A 113 -7.75 15.86 -0.83
CA ALA A 113 -6.88 16.27 0.27
C ALA A 113 -7.66 16.44 1.60
N ASP A 114 -8.98 16.60 1.53
CA ASP A 114 -9.86 16.58 2.69
C ASP A 114 -10.30 15.15 3.02
N PHE A 115 -10.64 14.91 4.29
CA PHE A 115 -11.11 13.60 4.71
C PHE A 115 -12.46 13.25 4.07
N GLN A 116 -12.47 12.10 3.40
CA GLN A 116 -13.65 11.46 2.79
C GLN A 116 -13.99 10.19 3.57
N SER A 117 -15.27 9.85 3.64
CA SER A 117 -15.73 8.61 4.27
C SER A 117 -15.49 7.40 3.35
N LEU A 118 -14.95 6.31 3.89
CA LEU A 118 -15.04 4.97 3.30
C LEU A 118 -16.27 4.22 3.81
N ASN A 119 -16.59 4.37 5.07
CA ASN A 119 -17.78 3.88 5.74
C ASN A 119 -18.08 4.77 6.96
N ASP A 120 -19.00 4.37 7.82
CA ASP A 120 -19.43 5.16 8.98
C ASP A 120 -18.32 5.42 10.03
N ARG A 121 -17.18 4.72 9.93
CA ARG A 121 -16.07 4.80 10.88
C ARG A 121 -14.76 5.25 10.27
N ILE A 122 -14.41 4.72 9.09
CA ILE A 122 -13.12 5.02 8.47
C ILE A 122 -13.25 6.20 7.54
N PHE A 123 -12.45 7.20 7.80
CA PHE A 123 -12.22 8.33 6.92
C PHE A 123 -10.80 8.27 6.37
N PHE A 124 -10.62 8.73 5.14
CA PHE A 124 -9.32 8.82 4.50
C PHE A 124 -9.15 10.14 3.76
N ARG A 125 -7.91 10.54 3.57
CA ARG A 125 -7.55 11.62 2.66
C ARG A 125 -6.32 11.26 1.84
N ALA A 126 -6.18 11.88 0.68
CA ALA A 126 -5.03 11.75 -0.18
C ALA A 126 -3.95 12.78 0.20
N ILE A 127 -2.71 12.32 0.21
CA ILE A 127 -1.51 13.16 0.26
C ILE A 127 -0.85 13.05 -1.11
N GLU A 128 -0.94 14.10 -1.90
CA GLU A 128 -0.36 14.13 -3.24
C GLU A 128 1.17 14.10 -3.19
N LEU A 129 1.74 13.23 -4.01
CA LEU A 129 3.18 13.06 -4.18
C LEU A 129 3.50 13.12 -5.68
N PRO A 130 4.73 13.43 -6.08
CA PRO A 130 5.14 13.24 -7.47
C PRO A 130 4.89 11.80 -7.93
N HIS A 131 4.06 11.61 -8.97
CA HIS A 131 3.73 10.33 -9.61
C HIS A 131 2.98 9.30 -8.74
N SER A 132 2.55 9.64 -7.54
CA SER A 132 1.81 8.74 -6.66
C SER A 132 0.95 9.49 -5.65
N VAL A 133 0.23 8.73 -4.81
CA VAL A 133 -0.54 9.26 -3.69
C VAL A 133 -0.27 8.40 -2.46
N ALA A 134 -0.09 9.03 -1.31
CA ALA A 134 -0.21 8.36 -0.03
C ALA A 134 -1.62 8.55 0.54
N PHE A 135 -2.09 7.62 1.34
CA PHE A 135 -3.39 7.71 1.99
C PHE A 135 -3.22 7.77 3.50
N GLN A 136 -3.81 8.80 4.11
CA GLN A 136 -3.93 8.89 5.56
C GLN A 136 -5.35 8.52 5.98
N PHE A 137 -5.45 7.60 6.94
CA PHE A 137 -6.70 7.07 7.49
C PHE A 137 -6.91 7.56 8.92
N ARG A 138 -8.17 7.69 9.29
CA ARG A 138 -8.62 7.97 10.66
C ARG A 138 -9.85 7.12 10.97
N ASP A 139 -9.85 6.44 12.10
CA ASP A 139 -11.06 5.88 12.70
C ASP A 139 -11.74 6.95 13.56
N ASP A 140 -12.94 7.31 13.22
CA ASP A 140 -13.68 8.40 13.89
C ASP A 140 -14.18 7.99 15.29
N THR A 141 -14.17 6.68 15.61
CA THR A 141 -14.57 6.15 16.91
C THR A 141 -13.41 6.10 17.91
N SER A 142 -12.28 5.53 17.51
CA SER A 142 -11.09 5.40 18.38
C SER A 142 -10.17 6.61 18.31
N GLY A 143 -10.24 7.39 17.22
CA GLY A 143 -9.28 8.45 16.91
C GLY A 143 -7.96 7.92 16.35
N ALA A 144 -7.81 6.61 16.17
CA ALA A 144 -6.59 6.00 15.63
C ALA A 144 -6.30 6.49 14.21
N THR A 145 -5.01 6.69 13.92
CA THR A 145 -4.56 7.25 12.63
C THR A 145 -3.48 6.39 12.01
N ALA A 146 -3.55 6.20 10.69
CA ALA A 146 -2.56 5.47 9.92
C ALA A 146 -2.22 6.19 8.62
N LEU A 147 -0.93 6.16 8.24
CA LEU A 147 -0.46 6.60 6.92
C LEU A 147 0.05 5.40 6.14
N VAL A 148 -0.39 5.26 4.89
CA VAL A 148 0.08 4.25 3.93
C VAL A 148 0.66 4.96 2.72
N ALA A 149 1.97 4.84 2.54
CA ALA A 149 2.75 5.50 1.50
C ALA A 149 3.74 4.49 0.86
N PRO A 150 3.27 3.54 0.03
CA PRO A 150 4.11 2.45 -0.48
C PRO A 150 5.00 2.85 -1.66
N SER A 151 4.78 4.02 -2.25
CA SER A 151 5.58 4.55 -3.36
C SER A 151 5.83 6.04 -3.12
N VAL A 152 7.06 6.40 -2.77
CA VAL A 152 7.44 7.77 -2.39
C VAL A 152 8.74 8.13 -3.10
N GLY A 153 8.66 8.97 -4.14
CA GLY A 153 9.84 9.46 -4.86
C GLY A 153 10.53 10.62 -4.17
N GLN A 154 9.78 11.45 -3.48
CA GLN A 154 10.28 12.67 -2.86
C GLN A 154 9.52 12.96 -1.57
N GLU A 155 10.24 13.46 -0.58
CA GLU A 155 9.65 14.03 0.62
C GLU A 155 9.01 15.38 0.32
N THR A 156 7.76 15.57 0.79
CA THR A 156 7.03 16.83 0.74
C THR A 156 6.68 17.30 2.16
N GLU A 157 6.37 18.58 2.32
CA GLU A 157 5.93 19.11 3.61
C GLU A 157 4.61 18.46 4.07
N GLN A 158 3.68 18.22 3.13
CA GLN A 158 2.42 17.55 3.43
C GLN A 158 2.63 16.09 3.88
N LEU A 159 3.54 15.36 3.23
CA LEU A 159 3.90 14.00 3.65
C LEU A 159 4.53 14.00 5.05
N ARG A 160 5.46 14.91 5.33
CA ARG A 160 6.07 15.05 6.66
C ARG A 160 5.03 15.36 7.73
N ALA A 161 4.10 16.27 7.46
CA ALA A 161 2.99 16.58 8.37
C ALA A 161 2.08 15.37 8.61
N ALA A 162 1.75 14.61 7.55
CA ALA A 162 0.94 13.40 7.67
C ALA A 162 1.64 12.29 8.47
N ILE A 163 2.95 12.11 8.29
CA ILE A 163 3.77 11.20 9.11
C ILE A 163 3.71 11.61 10.59
N GLY A 164 3.87 12.91 10.87
CA GLY A 164 3.83 13.44 12.25
C GLY A 164 2.47 13.32 12.93
N ALA A 165 1.40 13.22 12.16
CA ALA A 165 0.01 13.11 12.64
C ALA A 165 -0.52 11.66 12.63
N SER A 166 0.32 10.65 12.38
CA SER A 166 -0.10 9.25 12.29
C SER A 166 0.55 8.38 13.36
N GLU A 167 -0.25 7.51 14.00
CA GLU A 167 0.23 6.54 14.99
C GLU A 167 0.93 5.35 14.33
N LEU A 168 0.44 4.93 13.16
CA LEU A 168 1.04 3.92 12.30
C LEU A 168 1.48 4.56 10.99
N VAL A 169 2.71 4.28 10.59
CA VAL A 169 3.24 4.68 9.28
C VAL A 169 3.74 3.43 8.54
N ILE A 170 3.10 3.10 7.43
CA ILE A 170 3.53 2.07 6.47
C ILE A 170 4.13 2.82 5.28
N PHE A 171 5.42 2.63 5.04
CA PHE A 171 6.20 3.49 4.16
C PHE A 171 6.97 2.69 3.12
N ASP A 172 7.32 3.35 2.02
CA ASP A 172 8.14 2.85 0.92
C ASP A 172 9.53 2.41 1.40
N GLY A 173 9.84 1.14 1.23
CA GLY A 173 11.12 0.51 1.54
C GLY A 173 11.80 -0.11 0.32
N THR A 174 11.45 0.32 -0.90
CA THR A 174 11.84 -0.36 -2.14
C THR A 174 13.35 -0.57 -2.24
N PHE A 175 14.14 0.47 -2.07
CA PHE A 175 15.60 0.38 -2.16
C PHE A 175 16.28 0.90 -0.90
N TRP A 176 17.35 0.22 -0.49
CA TRP A 176 18.20 0.70 0.59
C TRP A 176 18.98 1.95 0.20
N SER A 177 19.61 1.93 -0.97
CA SER A 177 20.44 3.04 -1.47
C SER A 177 20.07 3.41 -2.91
N ASP A 178 20.42 4.63 -3.30
CA ASP A 178 20.06 5.17 -4.61
C ASP A 178 20.60 4.34 -5.79
N GLY A 179 21.81 3.80 -5.67
CA GLY A 179 22.45 2.99 -6.70
C GLY A 179 22.29 1.47 -6.54
N GLU A 180 21.45 0.98 -5.63
CA GLU A 180 21.35 -0.44 -5.27
C GLU A 180 21.14 -1.35 -6.48
N LEU A 181 20.19 -1.01 -7.34
CA LEU A 181 19.87 -1.86 -8.49
C LEU A 181 20.99 -1.92 -9.52
N ALA A 182 21.75 -0.84 -9.69
CA ALA A 182 22.88 -0.79 -10.62
C ALA A 182 24.02 -1.77 -10.27
N VAL A 183 24.14 -2.17 -8.98
CA VAL A 183 25.11 -3.16 -8.52
C VAL A 183 24.82 -4.54 -9.12
N VAL A 184 23.54 -4.92 -9.22
CA VAL A 184 23.13 -6.24 -9.74
C VAL A 184 22.73 -6.19 -11.22
N ARG A 185 22.37 -5.02 -11.74
CA ARG A 185 21.97 -4.80 -13.14
C ARG A 185 22.65 -3.53 -13.65
N PRO A 186 23.85 -3.63 -14.23
CA PRO A 186 24.54 -2.49 -14.82
C PRO A 186 23.64 -1.75 -15.84
N GLY A 187 23.57 -0.42 -15.71
CA GLY A 187 22.71 0.43 -16.54
C GLY A 187 21.27 0.57 -16.05
N ALA A 188 20.91 -0.03 -14.90
CA ALA A 188 19.65 0.29 -14.25
C ALA A 188 19.67 1.73 -13.71
N GLY A 189 18.49 2.38 -13.72
CA GLY A 189 18.30 3.69 -13.11
C GLY A 189 18.53 3.68 -11.59
N SER A 190 18.73 4.84 -11.03
CA SER A 190 18.77 5.04 -9.56
C SER A 190 17.37 4.88 -8.95
N SER A 191 17.30 4.71 -7.64
CA SER A 191 16.02 4.61 -6.94
C SER A 191 15.17 5.88 -7.14
N ARG A 192 15.80 7.04 -7.16
CA ARG A 192 15.13 8.33 -7.39
C ARG A 192 14.60 8.48 -8.82
N GLU A 193 15.34 8.01 -9.83
CA GLU A 193 14.86 7.95 -11.22
C GLU A 193 13.68 6.99 -11.39
N MET A 194 13.57 5.97 -10.53
CA MET A 194 12.44 5.05 -10.45
C MET A 194 11.34 5.54 -9.48
N ASN A 195 11.41 6.80 -9.05
CA ASN A 195 10.45 7.44 -8.16
C ASN A 195 10.35 6.78 -6.78
N HIS A 196 11.48 6.32 -6.23
CA HIS A 196 11.57 5.80 -4.86
C HIS A 196 12.63 6.55 -4.05
N LEU A 197 12.23 7.07 -2.89
CA LEU A 197 13.14 7.68 -1.93
C LEU A 197 13.96 6.55 -1.26
N PRO A 198 15.29 6.53 -1.39
CA PRO A 198 16.08 5.47 -0.76
C PRO A 198 15.93 5.49 0.75
N VAL A 199 16.03 4.31 1.38
CA VAL A 199 15.97 4.19 2.84
C VAL A 199 17.16 4.90 3.48
N SER A 200 18.37 4.57 3.06
CA SER A 200 19.60 5.21 3.53
C SER A 200 19.77 6.60 2.93
N GLY A 201 19.98 7.59 3.76
CA GLY A 201 20.09 9.01 3.33
C GLY A 201 18.79 9.62 2.81
N GLY A 202 17.66 9.03 3.19
CA GLY A 202 16.31 9.46 2.84
C GLY A 202 15.30 9.11 3.93
N SER A 203 14.46 8.12 3.69
CA SER A 203 13.30 7.82 4.55
C SER A 203 13.67 7.29 5.95
N LEU A 204 14.86 6.72 6.15
CA LEU A 204 15.26 6.21 7.48
C LEU A 204 15.30 7.31 8.53
N ASP A 205 15.91 8.46 8.22
CA ASP A 205 16.01 9.57 9.16
C ASP A 205 14.66 10.26 9.36
N LEU A 206 13.85 10.35 8.30
CA LEU A 206 12.48 10.86 8.36
C LEU A 206 11.63 10.03 9.34
N LEU A 207 11.65 8.71 9.20
CA LEU A 207 10.88 7.83 10.06
C LEU A 207 11.47 7.73 11.48
N ARG A 208 12.79 7.80 11.64
CA ARG A 208 13.44 7.82 12.96
C ARG A 208 12.98 9.01 13.80
N GLN A 209 12.82 10.17 13.18
CA GLN A 209 12.39 11.41 13.83
C GLN A 209 10.86 11.47 14.05
N SER A 210 10.10 10.60 13.40
CA SER A 210 8.65 10.56 13.52
C SER A 210 8.20 10.12 14.92
N PRO A 211 7.13 10.75 15.49
CA PRO A 211 6.51 10.33 16.75
C PRO A 211 5.64 9.08 16.61
N ALA A 212 5.45 8.53 15.41
CA ALA A 212 4.61 7.37 15.16
C ALA A 212 4.99 6.19 16.06
N ARG A 213 3.98 5.56 16.68
CA ARG A 213 4.16 4.37 17.53
C ARG A 213 4.73 3.19 16.79
N ARG A 214 4.25 2.95 15.56
CA ARG A 214 4.74 1.88 14.68
C ARG A 214 5.14 2.46 13.33
N LYS A 215 6.25 1.99 12.85
CA LYS A 215 6.83 2.37 11.56
C LYS A 215 7.24 1.10 10.84
N ILE A 216 6.76 0.92 9.62
CA ILE A 216 6.90 -0.34 8.88
C ILE A 216 7.30 -0.01 7.44
N TYR A 217 8.39 -0.59 6.96
CA TYR A 217 8.70 -0.59 5.54
C TYR A 217 7.95 -1.68 4.81
N THR A 218 7.34 -1.31 3.68
CA THR A 218 6.67 -2.19 2.71
C THR A 218 7.23 -1.96 1.31
N HIS A 219 6.70 -2.64 0.30
CA HIS A 219 7.11 -2.47 -1.11
C HIS A 219 8.61 -2.68 -1.33
N ILE A 220 9.18 -3.74 -0.75
CA ILE A 220 10.63 -3.95 -0.67
C ILE A 220 11.10 -4.73 -1.88
N ASN A 221 12.03 -4.16 -2.65
CA ASN A 221 12.62 -4.87 -3.78
C ASN A 221 13.52 -6.04 -3.33
N ASN A 222 13.56 -7.08 -4.14
CA ASN A 222 14.36 -8.29 -3.87
C ASN A 222 15.86 -8.04 -3.71
N THR A 223 16.38 -6.91 -4.21
CA THR A 223 17.77 -6.51 -4.08
C THR A 223 18.08 -5.82 -2.75
N ASN A 224 17.03 -5.38 -2.03
CA ASN A 224 17.22 -4.62 -0.81
C ASN A 224 17.83 -5.47 0.31
N PRO A 225 19.01 -5.11 0.85
CA PRO A 225 19.72 -5.89 1.86
C PRO A 225 18.97 -6.02 3.19
N ILE A 226 17.95 -5.20 3.46
CA ILE A 226 17.13 -5.35 4.68
C ILE A 226 16.38 -6.69 4.73
N LEU A 227 16.15 -7.34 3.60
CA LEU A 227 15.56 -8.68 3.54
C LEU A 227 16.50 -9.78 4.05
N MET A 228 17.82 -9.52 4.06
CA MET A 228 18.81 -10.49 4.52
C MET A 228 18.90 -10.52 6.05
N PRO A 229 18.58 -11.65 6.70
CA PRO A 229 18.79 -11.77 8.14
C PRO A 229 20.25 -11.51 8.51
N GLY A 230 20.47 -10.64 9.50
CA GLY A 230 21.80 -10.31 10.00
C GLY A 230 22.58 -9.30 9.14
N SER A 231 21.96 -8.68 8.12
CA SER A 231 22.59 -7.58 7.40
C SER A 231 22.79 -6.35 8.32
N ARG A 232 23.76 -5.52 7.98
CA ARG A 232 24.00 -4.25 8.69
C ARG A 232 22.82 -3.29 8.55
N GLU A 233 22.21 -3.31 7.38
CA GLU A 233 21.04 -2.50 7.02
C GLU A 233 19.84 -2.86 7.89
N ARG A 234 19.58 -4.17 8.05
CA ARG A 234 18.50 -4.65 8.93
C ARG A 234 18.77 -4.27 10.40
N ALA A 235 19.99 -4.37 10.87
CA ALA A 235 20.35 -3.94 12.23
C ALA A 235 20.11 -2.44 12.45
N GLN A 236 20.28 -1.59 11.43
CA GLN A 236 19.94 -0.16 11.51
C GLN A 236 18.44 0.08 11.67
N LEU A 237 17.58 -0.72 10.98
CA LEU A 237 16.13 -0.64 11.15
C LEU A 237 15.71 -1.05 12.57
N GLU A 238 16.29 -2.13 13.09
CA GLU A 238 16.06 -2.60 14.46
C GLU A 238 16.42 -1.54 15.51
N GLN A 239 17.59 -0.90 15.36
CA GLN A 239 18.01 0.23 16.21
C GLN A 239 17.05 1.43 16.10
N ALA A 240 16.50 1.69 14.92
CA ALA A 240 15.53 2.75 14.68
C ALA A 240 14.10 2.37 15.09
N ARG A 241 13.86 1.13 15.52
CA ARG A 241 12.53 0.57 15.83
C ARG A 241 11.59 0.67 14.64
N ILE A 242 12.09 0.33 13.46
CA ILE A 242 11.33 0.27 12.22
C ILE A 242 11.20 -1.20 11.82
N GLU A 243 9.98 -1.63 11.63
CA GLU A 243 9.62 -3.00 11.25
C GLU A 243 9.74 -3.19 9.72
N ILE A 244 9.81 -4.44 9.30
CA ILE A 244 9.72 -4.86 7.89
C ILE A 244 8.38 -5.58 7.73
N ALA A 245 7.57 -5.16 6.76
CA ALA A 245 6.33 -5.82 6.42
C ALA A 245 6.58 -7.28 6.00
N ARG A 246 5.61 -8.13 6.29
CA ARG A 246 5.57 -9.53 5.86
C ARG A 246 4.15 -9.91 5.46
N ASP A 247 4.02 -10.91 4.60
CA ASP A 247 2.72 -11.43 4.22
C ASP A 247 1.93 -11.88 5.45
N GLY A 248 0.65 -11.51 5.52
CA GLY A 248 -0.23 -11.83 6.63
C GLY A 248 0.06 -11.06 7.93
N LEU A 249 0.81 -9.95 7.88
CA LEU A 249 0.98 -9.08 9.05
C LEU A 249 -0.35 -8.39 9.39
N GLU A 250 -0.90 -8.69 10.56
CA GLU A 250 -2.10 -8.04 11.10
C GLU A 250 -1.72 -6.96 12.10
N ILE A 251 -2.41 -5.83 12.03
CA ILE A 251 -2.21 -4.67 12.89
C ILE A 251 -3.56 -4.19 13.37
N VAL A 252 -3.72 -4.04 14.68
CA VAL A 252 -4.88 -3.42 15.31
C VAL A 252 -4.44 -2.10 15.93
N LEU A 253 -5.20 -1.02 15.68
CA LEU A 253 -4.99 0.32 16.22
C LEU A 253 -6.09 0.73 17.19
#